data_871d01517aa4ba17c728eadd3ac0405c
#
_entry.id   871d01517aa4ba17c728eadd3ac0405c
#
_cell.length_a   1.000
_cell.length_b   1.000
_cell.length_c   1.000
_cell.angle_alpha   90.00
_cell.angle_beta   90.00
_cell.angle_gamma   90.00
#
_symmetry.space_group_name_H-M   'P 1'
#
loop_
_entity.id
_entity.type
_entity.pdbx_description
1 polymer ?
#
loop_
_entity_poly.entity_id
_entity_poly.type
_entity_poly.pdbx_seq_one_letter_code
_entity_poly.pdbx_strand_id
1 'polypeptide(L)'
;MSSPSKSAIVTGAGSGIGRAVALALAKDGYDVALAGRRKDALQATAEQLKPTGRRALVVPTDVGDPAAVRALFAATKEAFGRLDVLFNNAGTGAPPLPLEDLSYEQWRTVLDANLTGPFLCTQEAIKIMKAQQPRGGRIINNGSISAHAPRPNSVAYTSTKHAITGLTKSTSLDCRKYDIACGQIDIGNAATPMTERMTKGVAQANGSVEAEPRMDVAHVASAVAYMASLPLDANVQFMTIMATKMPFIGRG
;
A
#
# COMPACT_ATOMS: atom_id res chain seq x y z
N MET A 1 -2.91 -23.77 24.48
CA MET A 1 -3.56 -22.52 24.06
C MET A 1 -3.20 -22.29 22.61
N SER A 2 -4.18 -22.13 21.72
CA SER A 2 -3.88 -21.82 20.32
C SER A 2 -3.17 -20.46 20.23
N SER A 3 -2.11 -20.39 19.45
CA SER A 3 -1.45 -19.11 19.17
C SER A 3 -2.47 -18.08 18.65
N PRO A 4 -2.41 -16.82 19.10
CA PRO A 4 -3.33 -15.80 18.60
C PRO A 4 -3.23 -15.68 17.07
N SER A 5 -4.37 -15.52 16.40
CA SER A 5 -4.40 -15.32 14.95
C SER A 5 -3.54 -14.11 14.57
N LYS A 6 -2.76 -14.24 13.51
CA LYS A 6 -2.07 -13.08 12.93
C LYS A 6 -3.09 -12.07 12.42
N SER A 7 -2.76 -10.79 12.45
CA SER A 7 -3.64 -9.73 11.95
C SER A 7 -2.92 -8.76 11.02
N ALA A 8 -3.68 -8.20 10.08
CA ALA A 8 -3.17 -7.22 9.13
C ALA A 8 -4.11 -6.03 8.98
N ILE A 9 -3.55 -4.85 8.72
CA ILE A 9 -4.27 -3.69 8.20
C ILE A 9 -3.89 -3.51 6.74
N VAL A 10 -4.88 -3.38 5.87
CA VAL A 10 -4.69 -3.03 4.46
C VAL A 10 -5.41 -1.72 4.17
N THR A 11 -4.65 -0.66 3.84
CA THR A 11 -5.25 0.61 3.43
C THR A 11 -5.56 0.61 1.94
N GLY A 12 -6.63 1.28 1.54
CA GLY A 12 -7.12 1.21 0.17
C GLY A 12 -7.70 -0.16 -0.23
N ALA A 13 -8.22 -0.93 0.75
CA ALA A 13 -8.66 -2.31 0.58
C ALA A 13 -9.93 -2.52 -0.24
N GLY A 14 -10.63 -1.45 -0.63
CA GLY A 14 -11.91 -1.55 -1.36
C GLY A 14 -11.81 -1.92 -2.84
N SER A 15 -10.61 -1.91 -3.46
CA SER A 15 -10.44 -2.22 -4.88
C SER A 15 -8.98 -2.54 -5.24
N GLY A 16 -8.76 -3.01 -6.46
CA GLY A 16 -7.44 -3.17 -7.07
C GLY A 16 -6.45 -3.94 -6.19
N ILE A 17 -5.24 -3.41 -6.06
CA ILE A 17 -4.15 -4.03 -5.30
C ILE A 17 -4.54 -4.28 -3.84
N GLY A 18 -5.14 -3.28 -3.17
CA GLY A 18 -5.52 -3.42 -1.76
C GLY A 18 -6.50 -4.55 -1.51
N ARG A 19 -7.51 -4.70 -2.37
CA ARG A 19 -8.44 -5.85 -2.30
C ARG A 19 -7.72 -7.16 -2.51
N ALA A 20 -6.92 -7.28 -3.57
CA ALA A 20 -6.22 -8.51 -3.88
C ALA A 20 -5.25 -8.93 -2.76
N VAL A 21 -4.52 -7.98 -2.18
CA VAL A 21 -3.63 -8.22 -1.03
C VAL A 21 -4.41 -8.63 0.22
N ALA A 22 -5.54 -7.98 0.51
CA ALA A 22 -6.38 -8.37 1.65
C ALA A 22 -6.86 -9.83 1.53
N LEU A 23 -7.28 -10.24 0.33
CA LEU A 23 -7.68 -11.62 0.04
C LEU A 23 -6.52 -12.61 0.17
N ALA A 24 -5.32 -12.25 -0.31
CA ALA A 24 -4.14 -13.10 -0.20
C ALA A 24 -3.72 -13.29 1.27
N LEU A 25 -3.64 -12.20 2.05
CA LEU A 25 -3.31 -12.27 3.47
C LEU A 25 -4.34 -13.08 4.27
N ALA A 26 -5.63 -12.97 3.94
CA ALA A 26 -6.66 -13.78 4.59
C ALA A 26 -6.49 -15.29 4.27
N LYS A 27 -6.13 -15.66 3.03
CA LYS A 27 -5.80 -17.04 2.65
C LYS A 27 -4.58 -17.56 3.43
N ASP A 28 -3.62 -16.69 3.74
CA ASP A 28 -2.43 -17.01 4.53
C ASP A 28 -2.69 -16.97 6.05
N GLY A 29 -3.96 -16.88 6.47
CA GLY A 29 -4.37 -17.02 7.87
C GLY A 29 -4.43 -15.72 8.68
N TYR A 30 -4.34 -14.56 8.05
CA TYR A 30 -4.51 -13.27 8.74
C TYR A 30 -5.98 -12.89 8.90
N ASP A 31 -6.34 -12.38 10.06
CA ASP A 31 -7.52 -11.55 10.24
C ASP A 31 -7.21 -10.15 9.67
N VAL A 32 -8.12 -9.53 8.90
CA VAL A 32 -7.78 -8.35 8.10
C VAL A 32 -8.69 -7.17 8.41
N ALA A 33 -8.11 -6.06 8.85
CA ALA A 33 -8.79 -4.76 8.88
C ALA A 33 -8.70 -4.10 7.49
N LEU A 34 -9.85 -3.85 6.91
CA LEU A 34 -10.04 -3.28 5.59
C LEU A 34 -10.31 -1.78 5.73
N ALA A 35 -9.31 -0.95 5.37
CA ALA A 35 -9.42 0.50 5.50
C ALA A 35 -9.54 1.19 4.13
N GLY A 36 -10.34 2.26 4.07
CA GLY A 36 -10.56 3.08 2.89
C GLY A 36 -11.81 3.93 3.02
N ARG A 37 -12.00 4.89 2.15
CA ARG A 37 -13.09 5.88 2.28
C ARG A 37 -14.48 5.32 1.96
N ARG A 38 -14.59 4.36 1.02
CA ARG A 38 -15.88 3.84 0.53
C ARG A 38 -16.29 2.58 1.28
N LYS A 39 -17.24 2.70 2.18
CA LYS A 39 -17.73 1.62 3.04
C LYS A 39 -18.29 0.43 2.23
N ASP A 40 -19.06 0.69 1.20
CA ASP A 40 -19.64 -0.30 0.31
C ASP A 40 -18.59 -1.18 -0.38
N ALA A 41 -17.53 -0.54 -0.89
CA ALA A 41 -16.41 -1.25 -1.53
C ALA A 41 -15.61 -2.11 -0.53
N LEU A 42 -15.47 -1.65 0.71
CA LEU A 42 -14.83 -2.43 1.78
C LEU A 42 -15.71 -3.62 2.19
N GLN A 43 -17.02 -3.43 2.29
CA GLN A 43 -17.98 -4.50 2.56
C GLN A 43 -17.95 -5.57 1.46
N ALA A 44 -17.92 -5.15 0.19
CA ALA A 44 -17.77 -6.09 -0.93
C ALA A 44 -16.46 -6.89 -0.87
N THR A 45 -15.38 -6.30 -0.35
CA THR A 45 -14.12 -7.03 -0.10
C THR A 45 -14.28 -7.99 1.09
N ALA A 46 -14.93 -7.56 2.18
CA ALA A 46 -15.17 -8.41 3.34
C ALA A 46 -16.01 -9.65 3.00
N GLU A 47 -17.02 -9.51 2.14
CA GLU A 47 -17.79 -10.65 1.63
C GLU A 47 -16.90 -11.67 0.91
N GLN A 48 -15.95 -11.20 0.10
CA GLN A 48 -15.00 -12.07 -0.60
C GLN A 48 -13.99 -12.76 0.33
N LEU A 49 -13.78 -12.25 1.54
CA LEU A 49 -12.93 -12.89 2.54
C LEU A 49 -13.64 -14.06 3.25
N LYS A 50 -14.96 -14.09 3.34
CA LYS A 50 -15.73 -15.10 4.10
C LYS A 50 -15.30 -16.55 3.85
N PRO A 51 -15.04 -16.99 2.59
CA PRO A 51 -14.64 -18.36 2.33
C PRO A 51 -13.30 -18.77 2.99
N THR A 52 -12.49 -17.82 3.41
CA THR A 52 -11.20 -18.10 4.10
C THR A 52 -11.39 -18.47 5.58
N GLY A 53 -12.57 -18.24 6.14
CA GLY A 53 -12.84 -18.40 7.58
C GLY A 53 -12.14 -17.35 8.46
N ARG A 54 -11.49 -16.34 7.87
CA ARG A 54 -10.83 -15.27 8.63
C ARG A 54 -11.76 -14.10 8.90
N ARG A 55 -11.47 -13.36 9.98
CA ARG A 55 -12.26 -12.19 10.34
C ARG A 55 -11.89 -11.02 9.44
N ALA A 56 -12.89 -10.28 8.97
CA ALA A 56 -12.74 -9.03 8.25
C ALA A 56 -13.34 -7.90 9.08
N LEU A 57 -12.55 -6.88 9.40
CA LEU A 57 -13.00 -5.66 10.08
C LEU A 57 -13.07 -4.53 9.07
N VAL A 58 -14.26 -4.02 8.80
CA VAL A 58 -14.48 -2.89 7.86
C VAL A 58 -14.41 -1.57 8.62
N VAL A 59 -13.42 -0.74 8.33
CA VAL A 59 -13.25 0.58 8.96
C VAL A 59 -13.15 1.66 7.88
N PRO A 60 -14.21 2.42 7.61
CA PRO A 60 -14.14 3.57 6.72
C PRO A 60 -13.13 4.59 7.24
N THR A 61 -12.10 4.88 6.43
CA THR A 61 -10.95 5.67 6.87
C THR A 61 -10.45 6.54 5.73
N ASP A 62 -10.31 7.83 5.96
CA ASP A 62 -9.42 8.69 5.19
C ASP A 62 -8.05 8.67 5.84
N VAL A 63 -7.05 8.13 5.15
CA VAL A 63 -5.69 8.03 5.70
C VAL A 63 -5.00 9.39 5.86
N GLY A 64 -5.48 10.43 5.19
CA GLY A 64 -5.01 11.81 5.36
C GLY A 64 -5.52 12.48 6.65
N ASP A 65 -6.50 11.87 7.32
CA ASP A 65 -7.05 12.38 8.59
C ASP A 65 -6.42 11.66 9.79
N PRO A 66 -5.65 12.37 10.63
CA PRO A 66 -5.03 11.77 11.82
C PRO A 66 -6.03 11.17 12.81
N ALA A 67 -7.25 11.72 12.92
CA ALA A 67 -8.25 11.17 13.84
C ALA A 67 -8.84 9.86 13.30
N ALA A 68 -9.14 9.80 12.00
CA ALA A 68 -9.63 8.58 11.35
C ALA A 68 -8.57 7.47 11.40
N VAL A 69 -7.29 7.80 11.21
CA VAL A 69 -6.19 6.82 11.34
C VAL A 69 -6.11 6.29 12.76
N ARG A 70 -6.11 7.13 13.79
CA ARG A 70 -6.12 6.66 15.19
C ARG A 70 -7.31 5.73 15.48
N ALA A 71 -8.50 6.07 14.99
CA ALA A 71 -9.70 5.24 15.15
C ALA A 71 -9.55 3.86 14.47
N LEU A 72 -8.98 3.80 13.26
CA LEU A 72 -8.69 2.55 12.56
C LEU A 72 -7.80 1.63 13.40
N PHE A 73 -6.70 2.15 13.93
CA PHE A 73 -5.73 1.35 14.70
C PHE A 73 -6.29 0.94 16.06
N ALA A 74 -7.07 1.79 16.72
CA ALA A 74 -7.77 1.45 17.97
C ALA A 74 -8.78 0.32 17.74
N ALA A 75 -9.64 0.42 16.73
CA ALA A 75 -10.61 -0.62 16.37
C ALA A 75 -9.92 -1.94 16.00
N THR A 76 -8.80 -1.89 15.28
CA THR A 76 -8.04 -3.09 14.93
C THR A 76 -7.46 -3.76 16.17
N LYS A 77 -6.88 -2.99 17.09
CA LYS A 77 -6.35 -3.50 18.36
C LYS A 77 -7.45 -4.11 19.24
N GLU A 78 -8.60 -3.46 19.31
CA GLU A 78 -9.77 -3.97 20.04
C GLU A 78 -10.27 -5.30 19.45
N ALA A 79 -10.43 -5.37 18.14
CA ALA A 79 -10.98 -6.54 17.46
C ALA A 79 -10.01 -7.74 17.42
N PHE A 80 -8.70 -7.51 17.24
CA PHE A 80 -7.73 -8.56 16.97
C PHE A 80 -6.65 -8.72 18.05
N GLY A 81 -6.50 -7.74 18.93
CA GLY A 81 -5.55 -7.75 20.04
C GLY A 81 -4.11 -7.42 19.65
N ARG A 82 -3.76 -7.54 18.35
CA ARG A 82 -2.40 -7.35 17.83
C ARG A 82 -2.41 -6.82 16.40
N LEU A 83 -1.24 -6.45 15.89
CA LEU A 83 -1.01 -6.10 14.49
C LEU A 83 0.33 -6.70 14.03
N ASP A 84 0.28 -7.63 13.09
CA ASP A 84 1.46 -8.30 12.53
C ASP A 84 1.93 -7.67 11.22
N VAL A 85 0.99 -7.22 10.38
CA VAL A 85 1.28 -6.62 9.08
C VAL A 85 0.49 -5.33 8.87
N LEU A 86 1.17 -4.26 8.48
CA LEU A 86 0.57 -3.07 7.88
C LEU A 86 0.95 -3.01 6.40
N PHE A 87 -0.03 -2.99 5.50
CA PHE A 87 0.18 -2.67 4.10
C PHE A 87 -0.35 -1.26 3.79
N ASN A 88 0.56 -0.30 3.68
CA ASN A 88 0.28 1.08 3.27
C ASN A 88 0.08 1.13 1.75
N ASN A 89 -1.17 0.99 1.30
CA ASN A 89 -1.51 0.91 -0.11
C ASN A 89 -2.46 2.03 -0.57
N ALA A 90 -3.20 2.65 0.33
CA ALA A 90 -4.05 3.78 -0.06
C ALA A 90 -3.24 4.84 -0.82
N GLY A 91 -3.78 5.29 -1.93
CA GLY A 91 -3.12 6.29 -2.76
C GLY A 91 -3.99 6.75 -3.93
N THR A 92 -3.61 7.88 -4.50
CA THR A 92 -4.27 8.50 -5.65
C THR A 92 -3.26 9.14 -6.58
N GLY A 93 -3.66 9.46 -7.80
CA GLY A 93 -2.91 10.30 -8.73
C GLY A 93 -3.53 11.69 -8.86
N ALA A 94 -2.79 12.62 -9.47
CA ALA A 94 -3.32 13.87 -9.98
C ALA A 94 -3.68 13.73 -11.46
N PRO A 95 -4.46 14.67 -12.04
CA PRO A 95 -4.58 14.81 -13.48
C PRO A 95 -3.18 14.99 -14.11
N PRO A 96 -2.94 14.45 -15.32
CA PRO A 96 -1.64 14.59 -16.01
C PRO A 96 -1.54 15.98 -16.65
N LEU A 97 -1.29 17.00 -15.86
CA LEU A 97 -1.14 18.39 -16.27
C LEU A 97 0.33 18.81 -16.25
N PRO A 98 0.75 19.83 -17.06
CA PRO A 98 2.00 20.53 -16.86
C PRO A 98 2.18 20.98 -15.41
N LEU A 99 3.43 21.07 -14.95
CA LEU A 99 3.71 21.35 -13.53
C LEU A 99 3.13 22.70 -13.09
N GLU A 100 3.23 23.71 -13.94
CA GLU A 100 2.73 25.08 -13.73
C GLU A 100 1.20 25.16 -13.63
N ASP A 101 0.48 24.20 -14.21
CA ASP A 101 -0.98 24.16 -14.24
C ASP A 101 -1.57 23.30 -13.09
N LEU A 102 -0.75 22.58 -12.35
CA LEU A 102 -1.21 21.74 -11.25
C LEU A 102 -1.60 22.61 -10.05
N SER A 103 -2.88 22.56 -9.62
CA SER A 103 -3.32 23.36 -8.47
C SER A 103 -2.74 22.84 -7.15
N TYR A 104 -2.65 23.74 -6.17
CA TYR A 104 -2.21 23.37 -4.81
C TYR A 104 -3.11 22.31 -4.18
N GLU A 105 -4.42 22.36 -4.39
CA GLU A 105 -5.40 21.38 -3.88
C GLU A 105 -5.18 19.99 -4.49
N GLN A 106 -4.88 19.92 -5.79
CA GLN A 106 -4.53 18.68 -6.47
C GLN A 106 -3.22 18.09 -5.92
N TRP A 107 -2.21 18.92 -5.73
CA TRP A 107 -0.95 18.55 -5.08
C TRP A 107 -1.20 18.01 -3.66
N ARG A 108 -1.94 18.76 -2.83
CA ARG A 108 -2.25 18.38 -1.43
C ARG A 108 -3.02 17.07 -1.35
N THR A 109 -4.00 16.85 -2.22
CA THR A 109 -4.77 15.60 -2.27
C THR A 109 -3.86 14.39 -2.48
N VAL A 110 -2.88 14.49 -3.38
CA VAL A 110 -1.93 13.39 -3.62
C VAL A 110 -0.97 13.24 -2.44
N LEU A 111 -0.47 14.34 -1.90
CA LEU A 111 0.45 14.33 -0.75
C LEU A 111 -0.21 13.69 0.48
N ASP A 112 -1.45 14.07 0.78
CA ASP A 112 -2.18 13.60 1.96
C ASP A 112 -2.46 12.09 1.86
N ALA A 113 -2.87 11.59 0.70
CA ALA A 113 -3.14 10.16 0.52
C ALA A 113 -1.87 9.32 0.43
N ASN A 114 -0.85 9.78 -0.32
CA ASN A 114 0.28 8.94 -0.71
C ASN A 114 1.49 9.04 0.24
N LEU A 115 1.58 10.09 1.06
CA LEU A 115 2.72 10.32 1.95
C LEU A 115 2.28 10.56 3.40
N THR A 116 1.40 11.54 3.65
CA THR A 116 0.90 11.83 5.00
C THR A 116 0.18 10.61 5.58
N GLY A 117 -0.66 9.94 4.80
CA GLY A 117 -1.37 8.74 5.21
C GLY A 117 -0.44 7.59 5.61
N PRO A 118 0.49 7.14 4.76
CA PRO A 118 1.50 6.15 5.15
C PRO A 118 2.32 6.54 6.38
N PHE A 119 2.68 7.82 6.55
CA PHE A 119 3.36 8.29 7.75
C PHE A 119 2.51 8.09 9.01
N LEU A 120 1.25 8.56 8.99
CA LEU A 120 0.33 8.42 10.12
C LEU A 120 0.05 6.95 10.46
N CYS A 121 -0.23 6.12 9.45
CA CYS A 121 -0.46 4.69 9.65
C CYS A 121 0.79 3.98 10.20
N THR A 122 1.98 4.32 9.70
CA THR A 122 3.25 3.78 10.21
C THR A 122 3.46 4.16 11.68
N GLN A 123 3.18 5.41 12.06
CA GLN A 123 3.30 5.87 13.43
C GLN A 123 2.40 5.08 14.40
N GLU A 124 1.15 4.85 14.05
CA GLU A 124 0.21 4.07 14.88
C GLU A 124 0.56 2.57 14.90
N ALA A 125 1.01 2.01 13.77
CA ALA A 125 1.47 0.63 13.71
C ALA A 125 2.65 0.37 14.66
N ILE A 126 3.65 1.25 14.64
CA ILE A 126 4.82 1.15 15.52
C ILE A 126 4.40 1.13 17.00
N LYS A 127 3.43 1.95 17.42
CA LYS A 127 2.95 1.97 18.79
C LYS A 127 2.38 0.61 19.22
N ILE A 128 1.58 -0.03 18.38
CA ILE A 128 1.00 -1.34 18.65
C ILE A 128 2.09 -2.42 18.64
N MET A 129 2.90 -2.48 17.57
CA MET A 129 3.92 -3.50 17.35
C MET A 129 5.01 -3.49 18.44
N LYS A 130 5.29 -2.32 19.03
CA LYS A 130 6.22 -2.21 20.17
C LYS A 130 5.63 -2.72 21.48
N ALA A 131 4.33 -2.53 21.70
CA ALA A 131 3.65 -2.80 22.97
C ALA A 131 3.07 -4.22 23.05
N GLN A 132 2.89 -4.92 21.93
CA GLN A 132 2.30 -6.26 21.88
C GLN A 132 3.27 -7.37 22.30
N GLN A 133 2.72 -8.57 22.63
CA GLN A 133 3.49 -9.77 22.92
C GLN A 133 3.01 -10.94 22.01
N PRO A 134 3.92 -11.62 21.29
CA PRO A 134 5.32 -11.24 21.07
C PRO A 134 5.41 -9.89 20.37
N ARG A 135 6.48 -9.13 20.70
CA ARG A 135 6.78 -7.83 20.12
C ARG A 135 7.16 -7.97 18.64
N GLY A 136 7.01 -6.89 17.87
CA GLY A 136 7.44 -6.81 16.48
C GLY A 136 6.27 -6.87 15.50
N GLY A 137 6.62 -6.83 14.23
CA GLY A 137 5.67 -6.83 13.10
C GLY A 137 6.31 -6.36 11.81
N ARG A 138 5.53 -6.22 10.76
CA ARG A 138 6.02 -5.84 9.43
C ARG A 138 5.19 -4.72 8.83
N ILE A 139 5.88 -3.72 8.30
CA ILE A 139 5.30 -2.60 7.55
C ILE A 139 5.76 -2.74 6.11
N ILE A 140 4.80 -2.76 5.17
CA ILE A 140 5.06 -2.83 3.74
C ILE A 140 4.46 -1.59 3.09
N ASN A 141 5.29 -0.79 2.45
CA ASN A 141 4.87 0.42 1.75
C ASN A 141 4.68 0.14 0.26
N ASN A 142 3.53 0.54 -0.28
CA ASN A 142 3.29 0.52 -1.72
C ASN A 142 4.03 1.68 -2.38
N GLY A 143 5.18 1.38 -2.94
CA GLY A 143 5.96 2.27 -3.78
C GLY A 143 5.44 2.31 -5.22
N SER A 144 6.34 2.54 -6.14
CA SER A 144 6.09 2.53 -7.59
C SER A 144 7.43 2.59 -8.31
N ILE A 145 7.48 2.12 -9.54
CA ILE A 145 8.60 2.42 -10.42
C ILE A 145 8.79 3.94 -10.63
N SER A 146 7.75 4.74 -10.37
CA SER A 146 7.84 6.21 -10.32
C SER A 146 8.68 6.74 -9.15
N ALA A 147 9.11 5.88 -8.21
CA ALA A 147 10.13 6.22 -7.23
C ALA A 147 11.55 6.23 -7.83
N HIS A 148 11.71 5.81 -9.08
CA HIS A 148 12.99 5.72 -9.79
C HIS A 148 13.00 6.55 -11.07
N ALA A 149 11.93 6.47 -11.87
CA ALA A 149 11.82 7.17 -13.14
C ALA A 149 10.42 7.79 -13.29
N PRO A 150 10.31 9.11 -13.50
CA PRO A 150 9.02 9.79 -13.65
C PRO A 150 8.36 9.47 -14.98
N ARG A 151 7.06 9.75 -15.07
CA ARG A 151 6.35 9.94 -16.34
C ARG A 151 6.14 11.43 -16.59
N PRO A 152 5.95 11.87 -17.84
CA PRO A 152 5.51 13.22 -18.09
C PRO A 152 4.25 13.58 -17.28
N ASN A 153 4.17 14.82 -16.82
CA ASN A 153 3.01 15.36 -16.11
C ASN A 153 2.59 14.55 -14.85
N SER A 154 3.55 14.05 -14.08
CA SER A 154 3.29 13.21 -12.91
C SER A 154 3.94 13.72 -11.62
N VAL A 155 4.27 15.02 -11.54
CA VAL A 155 5.08 15.59 -10.46
C VAL A 155 4.57 15.23 -9.06
N ALA A 156 3.29 15.40 -8.76
CA ALA A 156 2.75 15.12 -7.42
C ALA A 156 2.89 13.62 -7.05
N TYR A 157 2.54 12.74 -7.96
CA TYR A 157 2.66 11.30 -7.75
C TYR A 157 4.13 10.88 -7.61
N THR A 158 4.98 11.31 -8.54
CA THR A 158 6.41 11.01 -8.56
C THR A 158 7.10 11.48 -7.26
N SER A 159 6.85 12.72 -6.84
CA SER A 159 7.42 13.26 -5.60
C SER A 159 7.03 12.44 -4.38
N THR A 160 5.74 12.05 -4.27
CA THR A 160 5.30 11.23 -3.14
C THR A 160 5.92 9.83 -3.16
N LYS A 161 6.11 9.22 -4.33
CA LYS A 161 6.71 7.87 -4.43
C LYS A 161 8.21 7.88 -4.14
N HIS A 162 8.94 8.94 -4.48
CA HIS A 162 10.32 9.15 -4.01
C HIS A 162 10.36 9.34 -2.48
N ALA A 163 9.45 10.14 -1.92
CA ALA A 163 9.39 10.37 -0.48
C ALA A 163 9.07 9.09 0.33
N ILE A 164 8.24 8.19 -0.21
CA ILE A 164 7.97 6.87 0.41
C ILE A 164 9.25 6.05 0.55
N THR A 165 10.18 6.15 -0.39
CA THR A 165 11.50 5.48 -0.27
C THR A 165 12.28 5.99 0.95
N GLY A 166 12.25 7.30 1.20
CA GLY A 166 12.83 7.91 2.40
C GLY A 166 12.15 7.42 3.68
N LEU A 167 10.81 7.46 3.71
CA LEU A 167 10.01 6.97 4.85
C LEU A 167 10.33 5.49 5.15
N THR A 168 10.41 4.65 4.13
CA THR A 168 10.73 3.21 4.27
C THR A 168 12.11 3.01 4.89
N LYS A 169 13.14 3.71 4.40
CA LYS A 169 14.52 3.61 4.89
C LYS A 169 14.63 4.07 6.35
N SER A 170 14.02 5.22 6.70
CA SER A 170 14.02 5.76 8.06
C SER A 170 13.29 4.82 9.03
N THR A 171 12.09 4.35 8.65
CA THR A 171 11.33 3.41 9.47
C THR A 171 12.10 2.11 9.70
N SER A 172 12.73 1.56 8.67
CA SER A 172 13.56 0.35 8.78
C SER A 172 14.73 0.55 9.75
N LEU A 173 15.39 1.70 9.71
CA LEU A 173 16.50 2.04 10.60
C LEU A 173 16.03 2.18 12.06
N ASP A 174 15.00 2.99 12.28
CA ASP A 174 14.56 3.39 13.62
C ASP A 174 13.88 2.25 14.39
N CYS A 175 13.25 1.32 13.66
CA CYS A 175 12.36 0.31 14.24
C CYS A 175 12.99 -1.08 14.39
N ARG A 176 14.18 -1.36 13.84
CA ARG A 176 14.83 -2.67 13.92
C ARG A 176 15.08 -3.16 15.35
N LYS A 177 15.37 -2.26 16.28
CA LYS A 177 15.55 -2.59 17.71
C LYS A 177 14.25 -3.06 18.40
N TYR A 178 13.12 -2.98 17.72
CA TYR A 178 11.80 -3.40 18.22
C TYR A 178 11.26 -4.61 17.45
N ASP A 179 12.09 -5.28 16.66
CA ASP A 179 11.71 -6.40 15.80
C ASP A 179 10.62 -6.02 14.79
N ILE A 180 10.64 -4.76 14.32
CA ILE A 180 9.73 -4.26 13.30
C ILE A 180 10.50 -4.13 12.00
N ALA A 181 10.14 -4.97 11.02
CA ALA A 181 10.67 -4.91 9.67
C ALA A 181 9.88 -3.90 8.83
N CYS A 182 10.57 -3.10 8.02
CA CYS A 182 9.93 -2.19 7.07
C CYS A 182 10.52 -2.39 5.69
N GLY A 183 9.67 -2.61 4.69
CA GLY A 183 10.06 -2.78 3.29
C GLY A 183 9.11 -2.05 2.35
N GLN A 184 9.50 -1.98 1.08
CA GLN A 184 8.75 -1.32 0.01
C GLN A 184 8.62 -2.24 -1.19
N ILE A 185 7.44 -2.24 -1.80
CA ILE A 185 7.22 -2.89 -3.09
C ILE A 185 6.95 -1.82 -4.16
N ASP A 186 7.83 -1.74 -5.15
CA ASP A 186 7.71 -0.82 -6.29
C ASP A 186 6.96 -1.51 -7.42
N ILE A 187 5.76 -1.01 -7.72
CA ILE A 187 4.83 -1.66 -8.62
C ILE A 187 4.77 -0.90 -9.94
N GLY A 188 4.89 -1.65 -11.05
CA GLY A 188 4.71 -1.12 -12.40
C GLY A 188 3.51 -1.75 -13.10
N ASN A 189 2.51 -0.90 -13.48
CA ASN A 189 1.37 -1.23 -14.33
C ASN A 189 0.56 -2.49 -13.92
N ALA A 190 0.13 -2.61 -12.67
CA ALA A 190 -0.85 -3.62 -12.28
C ALA A 190 -2.24 -3.27 -12.82
N ALA A 191 -3.01 -4.26 -13.28
CA ALA A 191 -4.35 -4.09 -13.83
C ALA A 191 -5.36 -3.72 -12.74
N THR A 192 -5.62 -2.43 -12.59
CA THR A 192 -6.55 -1.85 -11.60
C THR A 192 -7.40 -0.76 -12.26
N PRO A 193 -8.48 -0.29 -11.64
CA PRO A 193 -9.21 0.87 -12.14
C PRO A 193 -8.33 2.12 -12.35
N MET A 194 -7.33 2.33 -11.49
CA MET A 194 -6.39 3.46 -11.60
C MET A 194 -5.55 3.41 -12.87
N THR A 195 -5.20 2.22 -13.36
CA THR A 195 -4.35 2.00 -14.52
C THR A 195 -5.13 1.72 -15.81
N GLU A 196 -6.46 1.81 -15.79
CA GLU A 196 -7.31 1.56 -16.96
C GLU A 196 -6.91 2.44 -18.15
N ARG A 197 -6.59 3.70 -17.89
CA ARG A 197 -6.14 4.66 -18.90
C ARG A 197 -4.89 4.20 -19.67
N MET A 198 -4.04 3.35 -19.07
CA MET A 198 -2.80 2.89 -19.69
C MET A 198 -3.04 2.02 -20.92
N THR A 199 -4.20 1.38 -21.01
CA THR A 199 -4.60 0.60 -22.20
C THR A 199 -4.98 1.47 -23.38
N LYS A 200 -5.32 2.74 -23.14
CA LYS A 200 -5.73 3.71 -24.17
C LYS A 200 -4.58 4.60 -24.64
N GLY A 201 -3.48 4.59 -23.91
CA GLY A 201 -2.29 5.38 -24.20
C GLY A 201 -1.93 6.36 -23.08
N VAL A 202 -0.65 6.47 -22.81
CA VAL A 202 -0.05 7.41 -21.87
C VAL A 202 1.17 8.09 -22.51
N ALA A 203 1.42 9.34 -22.12
CA ALA A 203 2.55 10.11 -22.64
C ALA A 203 3.88 9.42 -22.28
N GLN A 204 4.77 9.32 -23.23
CA GLN A 204 6.13 8.81 -23.13
C GLN A 204 7.15 9.94 -23.05
N ALA A 205 8.36 9.64 -22.63
CA ALA A 205 9.44 10.62 -22.49
C ALA A 205 9.82 11.29 -23.84
N ASN A 206 9.67 10.57 -24.94
CA ASN A 206 9.92 11.07 -26.30
C ASN A 206 8.77 11.90 -26.90
N GLY A 207 7.68 12.13 -26.13
CA GLY A 207 6.50 12.87 -26.58
C GLY A 207 5.44 12.02 -27.28
N SER A 208 5.68 10.76 -27.58
CA SER A 208 4.64 9.86 -28.11
C SER A 208 3.57 9.52 -27.07
N VAL A 209 2.42 9.02 -27.53
CA VAL A 209 1.36 8.47 -26.66
C VAL A 209 1.17 7.01 -27.03
N GLU A 210 1.45 6.11 -26.07
CA GLU A 210 1.43 4.68 -26.34
C GLU A 210 0.67 3.90 -25.27
N ALA A 211 -0.01 2.83 -25.68
CA ALA A 211 -0.63 1.88 -24.77
C ALA A 211 0.46 1.06 -24.08
N GLU A 212 0.36 0.95 -22.76
CA GLU A 212 1.32 0.18 -21.99
C GLU A 212 0.72 -1.12 -21.44
N PRO A 213 1.47 -2.23 -21.51
CA PRO A 213 1.07 -3.50 -20.90
C PRO A 213 0.83 -3.37 -19.41
N ARG A 214 -0.12 -4.18 -18.91
CA ARG A 214 -0.42 -4.32 -17.48
C ARG A 214 -0.28 -5.79 -17.08
N MET A 215 0.15 -6.04 -15.85
CA MET A 215 0.16 -7.38 -15.25
C MET A 215 -1.09 -7.63 -14.41
N ASP A 216 -1.45 -8.89 -14.18
CA ASP A 216 -2.51 -9.25 -13.24
C ASP A 216 -2.14 -8.79 -11.82
N VAL A 217 -3.12 -8.21 -11.14
CA VAL A 217 -2.97 -7.75 -9.75
C VAL A 217 -2.67 -8.90 -8.78
N ALA A 218 -3.01 -10.14 -9.14
CA ALA A 218 -2.70 -11.33 -8.35
C ALA A 218 -1.19 -11.51 -8.14
N HIS A 219 -0.35 -11.13 -9.11
CA HIS A 219 1.10 -11.20 -8.96
C HIS A 219 1.60 -10.24 -7.88
N VAL A 220 1.01 -9.03 -7.79
CA VAL A 220 1.32 -8.09 -6.72
C VAL A 220 0.89 -8.64 -5.36
N ALA A 221 -0.31 -9.22 -5.30
CA ALA A 221 -0.82 -9.81 -4.07
C ALA A 221 0.08 -10.95 -3.56
N SER A 222 0.54 -11.84 -4.45
CA SER A 222 1.48 -12.92 -4.12
C SER A 222 2.83 -12.37 -3.62
N ALA A 223 3.34 -11.30 -4.24
CA ALA A 223 4.58 -10.67 -3.82
C ALA A 223 4.47 -10.06 -2.41
N VAL A 224 3.37 -9.36 -2.11
CA VAL A 224 3.12 -8.80 -0.77
C VAL A 224 2.92 -9.92 0.26
N ALA A 225 2.21 -10.98 -0.07
CA ALA A 225 2.03 -12.16 0.79
C ALA A 225 3.38 -12.83 1.09
N TYR A 226 4.27 -12.98 0.09
CA TYR A 226 5.63 -13.44 0.31
C TYR A 226 6.40 -12.51 1.27
N MET A 227 6.38 -11.20 1.06
CA MET A 227 7.02 -10.27 1.99
C MET A 227 6.46 -10.41 3.42
N ALA A 228 5.15 -10.60 3.56
CA ALA A 228 4.47 -10.74 4.84
C ALA A 228 4.78 -12.09 5.54
N SER A 229 5.10 -13.14 4.79
CA SER A 229 5.35 -14.49 5.32
C SER A 229 6.71 -14.67 5.96
N LEU A 230 7.69 -13.81 5.64
CA LEU A 230 9.05 -13.93 6.15
C LEU A 230 9.09 -13.76 7.68
N PRO A 231 9.99 -14.48 8.38
CA PRO A 231 10.25 -14.22 9.78
C PRO A 231 10.83 -12.82 9.98
N LEU A 232 10.74 -12.27 11.20
CA LEU A 232 11.11 -10.86 11.46
C LEU A 232 12.62 -10.59 11.43
N ASP A 233 13.46 -11.62 11.44
CA ASP A 233 14.91 -11.53 11.25
C ASP A 233 15.31 -11.40 9.76
N ALA A 234 14.35 -11.62 8.84
CA ALA A 234 14.53 -11.43 7.40
C ALA A 234 13.58 -10.35 6.85
N ASN A 235 14.08 -9.48 6.00
CA ASN A 235 13.29 -8.40 5.38
C ASN A 235 13.59 -8.24 3.90
N VAL A 236 12.54 -8.20 3.08
CA VAL A 236 12.65 -7.66 1.73
C VAL A 236 12.59 -6.14 1.84
N GLN A 237 13.77 -5.50 1.80
CA GLN A 237 13.88 -4.06 1.95
C GLN A 237 13.26 -3.31 0.77
N PHE A 238 13.53 -3.77 -0.46
CA PHE A 238 12.94 -3.27 -1.70
C PHE A 238 12.67 -4.43 -2.65
N MET A 239 11.51 -4.39 -3.29
CA MET A 239 11.13 -5.33 -4.35
C MET A 239 10.49 -4.54 -5.50
N THR A 240 10.90 -4.79 -6.72
CA THR A 240 10.24 -4.25 -7.91
C THR A 240 9.49 -5.37 -8.63
N ILE A 241 8.20 -5.16 -8.90
CA ILE A 241 7.37 -6.05 -9.70
C ILE A 241 6.62 -5.23 -10.76
N MET A 242 6.71 -5.66 -12.02
CA MET A 242 6.17 -4.88 -13.12
C MET A 242 5.76 -5.76 -14.31
N ALA A 243 4.91 -5.24 -15.18
CA ALA A 243 4.61 -5.90 -16.44
C ALA A 243 5.89 -5.99 -17.29
N THR A 244 6.25 -7.18 -17.75
CA THR A 244 7.54 -7.44 -18.42
C THR A 244 7.80 -6.52 -19.63
N LYS A 245 6.74 -6.20 -20.38
CA LYS A 245 6.85 -5.40 -21.62
C LYS A 245 6.58 -3.91 -21.41
N MET A 246 6.35 -3.44 -20.18
CA MET A 246 6.19 -2.01 -19.94
C MET A 246 7.55 -1.28 -20.00
N PRO A 247 7.60 -0.03 -20.51
CA PRO A 247 8.84 0.72 -20.53
C PRO A 247 9.26 1.13 -19.12
N PHE A 248 10.48 0.77 -18.72
CA PHE A 248 11.10 1.17 -17.46
C PHE A 248 12.63 1.28 -17.64
N ILE A 249 13.34 0.15 -17.78
CA ILE A 249 14.76 0.16 -18.15
C ILE A 249 14.88 0.58 -19.62
N GLY A 250 15.78 1.52 -19.90
CA GLY A 250 15.93 2.09 -21.24
C GLY A 250 14.86 3.15 -21.58
N ARG A 251 14.04 3.57 -20.61
CA ARG A 251 13.19 4.76 -20.77
C ARG A 251 14.10 6.00 -20.66
N GLY A 252 14.21 6.73 -21.73
CA GLY A 252 15.02 7.95 -21.82
C GLY A 252 14.94 8.57 -23.17
#